data_35ab7b31148ef0409a9f3c8d45572c0b
#
_entry.id   35ab7b31148ef0409a9f3c8d45572c0b
#
_cell.length_a   1.000
_cell.length_b   1.000
_cell.length_c   1.000
_cell.angle_alpha   90.00
_cell.angle_beta   90.00
_cell.angle_gamma   90.00
#
_symmetry.space_group_name_H-M   'P 1'
#
loop_
_entity.id
_entity.type
_entity.pdbx_description
1 polymer ?
#
loop_
_entity_poly.entity_id
_entity_poly.type
_entity_poly.pdbx_seq_one_letter_code
_entity_poly.pdbx_strand_id
1 'polypeptide(L)'
;MKHFKLFLVFILVLIVNSVSAQSTFDKWPAIKEFHEVMSATFHPAEEGNLAPIKSRSEEMMNQAAQLLKSAIPVEFRTDKILAAAQKLQVKSKGLHRLVQSQATDDEILKSITDLHNTFHEIVGLCSEEKK
;
A
#
# COMPACT_ATOMS: atom_id res chain seq x y z
N MET A 1 9.88 27.40 -27.13
CA MET A 1 10.31 27.87 -25.81
C MET A 1 9.20 27.85 -24.75
N LYS A 2 7.97 28.25 -25.05
CA LYS A 2 6.84 28.18 -24.09
C LYS A 2 6.51 26.73 -23.66
N HIS A 3 6.66 25.76 -24.55
CA HIS A 3 6.38 24.36 -24.27
C HIS A 3 7.45 23.70 -23.39
N PHE A 4 8.70 24.16 -23.45
CA PHE A 4 9.79 23.66 -22.61
C PHE A 4 9.61 24.03 -21.14
N LYS A 5 9.17 25.27 -20.86
CA LYS A 5 8.92 25.73 -19.50
C LYS A 5 7.75 24.98 -18.83
N LEU A 6 6.69 24.70 -19.58
CA LEU A 6 5.53 23.94 -19.14
C LEU A 6 5.90 22.48 -18.82
N PHE A 7 6.75 21.88 -19.65
CA PHE A 7 7.24 20.50 -19.46
C PHE A 7 8.09 20.40 -18.17
N LEU A 8 8.93 21.39 -17.92
CA LEU A 8 9.78 21.42 -16.73
C LEU A 8 8.96 21.54 -15.43
N VAL A 9 7.90 22.35 -15.44
CA VAL A 9 6.97 22.49 -14.30
C VAL A 9 6.24 21.16 -14.03
N PHE A 10 5.82 20.46 -15.08
CA PHE A 10 5.15 19.16 -14.94
C PHE A 10 6.05 18.10 -14.31
N ILE A 11 7.31 18.03 -14.74
CA ILE A 11 8.31 17.12 -14.16
C ILE A 11 8.54 17.44 -12.67
N LEU A 12 8.61 18.73 -12.31
CA LEU A 12 8.82 19.17 -10.94
C LEU A 12 7.68 18.71 -10.02
N VAL A 13 6.43 18.76 -10.48
CA VAL A 13 5.25 18.31 -9.72
C VAL A 13 5.32 16.79 -9.47
N LEU A 14 5.73 16.00 -10.46
CA LEU A 14 5.91 14.55 -10.29
C LEU A 14 6.99 14.21 -9.27
N ILE A 15 8.10 14.95 -9.27
CA ILE A 15 9.20 14.77 -8.31
C ILE A 15 8.73 15.05 -6.88
N VAL A 16 7.93 16.10 -6.67
CA VAL A 16 7.42 16.47 -5.34
C VAL A 16 6.54 15.35 -4.77
N ASN A 17 5.66 14.75 -5.57
CA ASN A 17 4.82 13.63 -5.14
C ASN A 17 5.64 12.39 -4.78
N SER A 18 6.68 12.06 -5.54
CA SER A 18 7.60 10.95 -5.25
C SER A 18 8.35 11.16 -3.95
N VAL A 19 8.81 12.38 -3.67
CA VAL A 19 9.53 12.75 -2.44
C VAL A 19 8.63 12.57 -1.21
N SER A 20 7.34 12.93 -1.28
CA SER A 20 6.38 12.76 -0.18
C SER A 20 6.17 11.29 0.18
N ALA A 21 6.03 10.40 -0.81
CA ALA A 21 5.88 8.96 -0.60
C ALA A 21 7.14 8.35 0.01
N GLN A 22 8.32 8.70 -0.51
CA GLN A 22 9.61 8.25 0.03
C GLN A 22 9.79 8.69 1.49
N SER A 23 9.40 9.91 1.83
CA SER A 23 9.51 10.43 3.19
C SER A 23 8.65 9.62 4.17
N THR A 24 7.44 9.19 3.77
CA THR A 24 6.59 8.31 4.59
C THR A 24 7.26 6.95 4.82
N PHE A 25 7.79 6.35 3.77
CA PHE A 25 8.46 5.04 3.85
C PHE A 25 9.73 5.10 4.70
N ASP A 26 10.49 6.19 4.62
CA ASP A 26 11.70 6.40 5.43
C ASP A 26 11.38 6.53 6.91
N LYS A 27 10.27 7.17 7.25
CA LYS A 27 9.86 7.40 8.65
C LYS A 27 9.15 6.22 9.27
N TRP A 28 8.47 5.41 8.47
CA TRP A 28 7.68 4.28 8.95
C TRP A 28 8.12 2.99 8.25
N PRO A 29 9.15 2.30 8.78
CA PRO A 29 9.70 1.10 8.13
C PRO A 29 8.67 0.00 7.88
N ALA A 30 7.70 -0.20 8.77
CA ALA A 30 6.68 -1.22 8.60
C ALA A 30 5.81 -0.98 7.35
N ILE A 31 5.50 0.28 7.03
CA ILE A 31 4.74 0.61 5.82
C ILE A 31 5.57 0.38 4.56
N LYS A 32 6.88 0.60 4.64
CA LYS A 32 7.80 0.30 3.54
C LYS A 32 7.84 -1.21 3.26
N GLU A 33 7.97 -2.02 4.31
CA GLU A 33 7.97 -3.48 4.18
C GLU A 33 6.66 -4.00 3.60
N PHE A 34 5.54 -3.45 4.05
CA PHE A 34 4.24 -3.79 3.48
C PHE A 34 4.17 -3.40 2.00
N HIS A 35 4.66 -2.24 1.63
CA HIS A 35 4.71 -1.79 0.24
C HIS A 35 5.49 -2.76 -0.65
N GLU A 36 6.60 -3.31 -0.17
CA GLU A 36 7.40 -4.26 -0.93
C GLU A 36 6.62 -5.53 -1.28
N VAL A 37 5.94 -6.14 -0.32
CA VAL A 37 5.14 -7.34 -0.58
C VAL A 37 3.90 -7.01 -1.41
N MET A 38 3.27 -5.87 -1.18
CA MET A 38 2.13 -5.40 -1.95
C MET A 38 2.51 -5.23 -3.43
N SER A 39 3.61 -4.54 -3.70
CA SER A 39 4.10 -4.28 -5.05
C SER A 39 4.45 -5.57 -5.79
N ALA A 40 5.15 -6.49 -5.11
CA ALA A 40 5.58 -7.76 -5.69
C ALA A 40 4.43 -8.74 -5.98
N THR A 41 3.26 -8.52 -5.37
CA THR A 41 2.09 -9.40 -5.54
C THR A 41 0.99 -8.75 -6.37
N PHE A 42 0.76 -7.46 -6.21
CA PHE A 42 -0.32 -6.75 -6.90
C PHE A 42 -0.02 -6.53 -8.38
N HIS A 43 1.18 -6.07 -8.74
CA HIS A 43 1.51 -5.80 -10.13
C HIS A 43 1.41 -7.06 -11.01
N PRO A 44 1.95 -8.22 -10.62
CA PRO A 44 1.69 -9.44 -11.39
C PRO A 44 0.21 -9.81 -11.47
N ALA A 45 -0.54 -9.62 -10.37
CA ALA A 45 -1.98 -9.93 -10.35
C ALA A 45 -2.76 -9.09 -11.36
N GLU A 46 -2.44 -7.79 -11.51
CA GLU A 46 -3.05 -6.93 -12.52
C GLU A 46 -2.83 -7.46 -13.94
N GLU A 47 -1.71 -8.11 -14.18
CA GLU A 47 -1.35 -8.68 -15.48
C GLU A 47 -1.90 -10.10 -15.67
N GLY A 48 -2.67 -10.62 -14.72
CA GLY A 48 -3.26 -11.94 -14.77
C GLY A 48 -2.45 -13.05 -14.13
N ASN A 49 -1.30 -12.73 -13.51
CA ASN A 49 -0.48 -13.70 -12.81
C ASN A 49 -0.72 -13.63 -11.30
N LEU A 50 -1.53 -14.55 -10.77
CA LEU A 50 -1.87 -14.61 -9.36
C LEU A 50 -0.95 -15.54 -8.55
N ALA A 51 0.06 -16.14 -9.15
CA ALA A 51 0.97 -17.04 -8.44
C ALA A 51 1.68 -16.34 -7.27
N PRO A 52 2.20 -15.10 -7.42
CA PRO A 52 2.83 -14.41 -6.28
C PRO A 52 1.90 -14.18 -5.10
N ILE A 53 0.67 -13.70 -5.32
CA ILE A 53 -0.25 -13.48 -4.19
C ILE A 53 -0.71 -14.80 -3.56
N LYS A 54 -0.91 -15.84 -4.35
CA LYS A 54 -1.27 -17.16 -3.82
C LYS A 54 -0.19 -17.73 -2.92
N SER A 55 1.09 -17.47 -3.21
CA SER A 55 2.21 -17.97 -2.39
C SER A 55 2.59 -17.04 -1.23
N ARG A 56 2.25 -15.75 -1.29
CA ARG A 56 2.70 -14.74 -0.31
C ARG A 56 1.57 -14.05 0.45
N SER A 57 0.35 -14.57 0.39
CA SER A 57 -0.80 -13.96 1.10
C SER A 57 -0.62 -13.99 2.62
N GLU A 58 -0.01 -15.03 3.18
CA GLU A 58 0.30 -15.12 4.60
C GLU A 58 1.33 -14.06 5.03
N GLU A 59 2.38 -13.90 4.24
CA GLU A 59 3.39 -12.84 4.47
C GLU A 59 2.73 -11.47 4.47
N MET A 60 1.88 -11.18 3.49
CA MET A 60 1.14 -9.92 3.42
C MET A 60 0.26 -9.71 4.66
N MET A 61 -0.45 -10.75 5.10
CA MET A 61 -1.26 -10.69 6.32
C MET A 61 -0.41 -10.37 7.55
N ASN A 62 0.75 -10.99 7.68
CA ASN A 62 1.66 -10.77 8.80
C ASN A 62 2.27 -9.37 8.77
N GLN A 63 2.63 -8.87 7.58
CA GLN A 63 3.14 -7.51 7.42
C GLN A 63 2.08 -6.46 7.76
N ALA A 64 0.82 -6.69 7.38
CA ALA A 64 -0.29 -5.81 7.76
C ALA A 64 -0.47 -5.76 9.29
N ALA A 65 -0.36 -6.91 9.96
CA ALA A 65 -0.44 -6.97 11.43
C ALA A 65 0.69 -6.19 12.10
N GLN A 66 1.89 -6.18 11.51
CA GLN A 66 3.04 -5.45 12.05
C GLN A 66 2.85 -3.92 12.03
N LEU A 67 2.02 -3.39 11.14
CA LEU A 67 1.78 -1.95 11.08
C LEU A 67 1.30 -1.39 12.41
N LEU A 68 0.36 -2.09 13.07
CA LEU A 68 -0.19 -1.64 14.35
C LEU A 68 0.67 -2.01 15.55
N LYS A 69 1.56 -3.00 15.41
CA LYS A 69 2.46 -3.43 16.48
C LYS A 69 3.80 -2.71 16.46
N SER A 70 4.19 -2.16 15.31
CA SER A 70 5.46 -1.45 15.15
C SER A 70 5.43 -0.07 15.78
N ALA A 71 6.61 0.55 15.91
CA ALA A 71 6.70 1.94 16.34
C ALA A 71 6.19 2.85 15.21
N ILE A 72 4.98 3.37 15.38
CA ILE A 72 4.38 4.31 14.43
C ILE A 72 4.88 5.72 14.78
N PRO A 73 5.42 6.48 13.82
CA PRO A 73 5.80 7.87 14.07
C PRO A 73 4.64 8.67 14.66
N VAL A 74 4.94 9.55 15.62
CA VAL A 74 3.92 10.34 16.34
C VAL A 74 3.01 11.08 15.36
N GLU A 75 3.57 11.66 14.31
CA GLU A 75 2.84 12.40 13.28
C GLU A 75 1.83 11.55 12.50
N PHE A 76 1.99 10.21 12.51
CA PHE A 76 1.09 9.29 11.82
C PHE A 76 0.11 8.58 12.77
N ARG A 77 0.15 8.88 14.08
CA ARG A 77 -0.76 8.29 15.07
C ARG A 77 -2.08 9.03 15.15
N THR A 78 -2.70 9.28 14.02
CA THR A 78 -4.03 9.90 13.97
C THR A 78 -5.12 8.83 13.95
N ASP A 79 -6.32 9.17 14.40
CA ASP A 79 -7.46 8.24 14.38
C ASP A 79 -7.73 7.71 12.97
N LYS A 80 -7.62 8.57 11.96
CA LYS A 80 -7.84 8.19 10.56
C LYS A 80 -6.81 7.18 10.06
N ILE A 81 -5.54 7.41 10.35
CA ILE A 81 -4.45 6.52 9.92
C ILE A 81 -4.57 5.18 10.65
N LEU A 82 -4.81 5.20 11.96
CA LEU A 82 -4.97 3.97 12.74
C LEU A 82 -6.18 3.15 12.26
N ALA A 83 -7.30 3.81 11.98
CA ALA A 83 -8.49 3.15 11.44
C ALA A 83 -8.22 2.53 10.06
N ALA A 84 -7.50 3.23 9.18
CA ALA A 84 -7.13 2.72 7.86
C ALA A 84 -6.16 1.54 7.97
N ALA A 85 -5.22 1.58 8.92
CA ALA A 85 -4.30 0.47 9.17
C ALA A 85 -5.04 -0.78 9.70
N GLN A 86 -6.04 -0.60 10.56
CA GLN A 86 -6.90 -1.69 11.02
C GLN A 86 -7.69 -2.29 9.84
N LYS A 87 -8.24 -1.45 8.99
CA LYS A 87 -8.95 -1.87 7.78
C LYS A 87 -8.03 -2.70 6.86
N LEU A 88 -6.79 -2.25 6.68
CA LEU A 88 -5.78 -2.97 5.91
C LEU A 88 -5.53 -4.37 6.50
N GLN A 89 -5.41 -4.47 7.82
CA GLN A 89 -5.20 -5.74 8.52
C GLN A 89 -6.36 -6.70 8.30
N VAL A 90 -7.59 -6.24 8.46
CA VAL A 90 -8.80 -7.06 8.25
C VAL A 90 -8.87 -7.54 6.81
N LYS A 91 -8.63 -6.66 5.83
CA LYS A 91 -8.66 -7.01 4.41
C LYS A 91 -7.55 -7.98 4.03
N SER A 92 -6.36 -7.86 4.62
CA SER A 92 -5.25 -8.80 4.39
C SER A 92 -5.58 -10.20 4.90
N LYS A 93 -6.24 -10.30 6.05
CA LYS A 93 -6.74 -11.58 6.57
C LYS A 93 -7.79 -12.18 5.64
N GLY A 94 -8.71 -11.37 5.14
CA GLY A 94 -9.74 -11.80 4.20
C GLY A 94 -9.14 -12.33 2.90
N LEU A 95 -8.14 -11.67 2.37
CA LEU A 95 -7.43 -12.12 1.18
C LEU A 95 -6.74 -13.46 1.40
N HIS A 96 -6.04 -13.62 2.54
CA HIS A 96 -5.38 -14.89 2.87
C HIS A 96 -6.40 -16.03 2.99
N ARG A 97 -7.56 -15.79 3.58
CA ARG A 97 -8.65 -16.79 3.65
C ARG A 97 -9.14 -17.21 2.27
N LEU A 98 -9.30 -16.25 1.35
CA LEU A 98 -9.68 -16.54 -0.03
C LEU A 98 -8.65 -17.45 -0.71
N VAL A 99 -7.37 -17.17 -0.52
CA VAL A 99 -6.29 -17.99 -1.08
C VAL A 99 -6.34 -19.39 -0.48
N GLN A 100 -6.48 -19.52 0.85
CA GLN A 100 -6.53 -20.82 1.54
C GLN A 100 -7.75 -21.64 1.11
N SER A 101 -8.90 -21.01 0.87
CA SER A 101 -10.12 -21.69 0.45
C SER A 101 -10.18 -21.96 -1.05
N GLN A 102 -9.12 -21.64 -1.78
CA GLN A 102 -9.05 -21.81 -3.24
C GLN A 102 -10.18 -21.07 -3.97
N ALA A 103 -10.45 -19.84 -3.53
CA ALA A 103 -11.40 -18.95 -4.18
C ALA A 103 -11.01 -18.71 -5.65
N THR A 104 -11.94 -18.23 -6.46
CA THR A 104 -11.70 -17.96 -7.88
C THR A 104 -10.63 -16.87 -8.06
N ASP A 105 -9.96 -16.89 -9.20
CA ASP A 105 -8.98 -15.86 -9.54
C ASP A 105 -9.60 -14.47 -9.53
N ASP A 106 -10.85 -14.34 -10.00
CA ASP A 106 -11.56 -13.05 -9.98
C ASP A 106 -11.80 -12.55 -8.56
N GLU A 107 -12.16 -13.42 -7.62
CA GLU A 107 -12.36 -13.06 -6.22
C GLU A 107 -11.05 -12.62 -5.56
N ILE A 108 -9.96 -13.34 -5.85
CA ILE A 108 -8.63 -13.01 -5.31
C ILE A 108 -8.14 -11.68 -5.90
N LEU A 109 -8.29 -11.47 -7.20
CA LEU A 109 -7.91 -10.21 -7.86
C LEU A 109 -8.68 -9.03 -7.30
N LYS A 110 -9.99 -9.18 -7.12
CA LYS A 110 -10.84 -8.14 -6.54
C LYS A 110 -10.39 -7.80 -5.11
N SER A 111 -10.06 -8.81 -4.32
CA SER A 111 -9.63 -8.64 -2.94
C SER A 111 -8.27 -7.92 -2.84
N ILE A 112 -7.28 -8.29 -3.65
CA ILE A 112 -5.97 -7.63 -3.63
C ILE A 112 -6.07 -6.20 -4.18
N THR A 113 -6.94 -5.96 -5.15
CA THR A 113 -7.18 -4.60 -5.68
C THR A 113 -7.76 -3.70 -4.60
N ASP A 114 -8.74 -4.19 -3.85
CA ASP A 114 -9.32 -3.44 -2.73
C ASP A 114 -8.29 -3.17 -1.62
N LEU A 115 -7.46 -4.16 -1.32
CA LEU A 115 -6.35 -4.02 -0.36
C LEU A 115 -5.35 -2.95 -0.81
N HIS A 116 -4.99 -2.96 -2.08
CA HIS A 116 -4.10 -1.95 -2.69
C HIS A 116 -4.67 -0.54 -2.54
N ASN A 117 -5.97 -0.38 -2.77
CA ASN A 117 -6.64 0.91 -2.61
C ASN A 117 -6.59 1.39 -1.14
N THR A 118 -6.76 0.49 -0.18
CA THR A 118 -6.65 0.81 1.25
C THR A 118 -5.22 1.22 1.61
N PHE A 119 -4.23 0.57 1.04
CA PHE A 119 -2.83 0.95 1.22
C PHE A 119 -2.57 2.38 0.71
N HIS A 120 -3.07 2.73 -0.47
CA HIS A 120 -2.96 4.10 -0.99
C HIS A 120 -3.66 5.12 -0.11
N GLU A 121 -4.78 4.76 0.50
CA GLU A 121 -5.47 5.61 1.49
C GLU A 121 -4.54 5.96 2.66
N ILE A 122 -3.83 4.97 3.20
CA ILE A 122 -2.89 5.20 4.32
C ILE A 122 -1.76 6.14 3.88
N VAL A 123 -1.13 5.88 2.75
CA VAL A 123 -0.03 6.72 2.25
C VAL A 123 -0.50 8.15 1.99
N GLY A 124 -1.71 8.31 1.43
CA GLY A 124 -2.33 9.62 1.22
C GLY A 124 -2.56 10.37 2.51
N LEU A 125 -3.08 9.72 3.53
CA LEU A 125 -3.28 10.33 4.85
C LEU A 125 -1.97 10.75 5.50
N CYS A 126 -0.93 9.92 5.39
CA CYS A 126 0.40 10.26 5.90
C CYS A 126 0.98 11.49 5.20
N SER A 127 0.73 11.66 3.91
CA SER A 127 1.18 12.82 3.14
C SER A 127 0.44 14.10 3.54
N GLU A 128 -0.84 14.00 3.88
CA GLU A 128 -1.65 15.14 4.34
C GLU A 128 -1.18 15.66 5.70
N GLU A 129 -0.84 14.76 6.63
CA GLU A 129 -0.40 15.13 7.99
C GLU A 129 0.92 15.90 8.01
N LYS A 130 1.69 15.90 6.91
CA LYS A 130 2.94 16.65 6.80
C LYS A 130 2.75 18.12 6.38
N LYS A 131 1.57 18.47 5.96
CA LYS A 131 1.24 19.85 5.60
C LYS A 131 0.86 20.64 6.84
#